data_c4358453d8c5d7670eb4d8af2a082124
#
_entry.id   c4358453d8c5d7670eb4d8af2a082124
#
_cell.length_a   1.000
_cell.length_b   1.000
_cell.length_c   1.000
_cell.angle_alpha   90.00
_cell.angle_beta   90.00
_cell.angle_gamma   90.00
#
_symmetry.space_group_name_H-M   'P 1'
#
loop_
_entity.id
_entity.type
_entity.pdbx_description
1 polymer ?
#
loop_
_entity_poly.entity_id
_entity_poly.type
_entity_poly.pdbx_seq_one_letter_code
_entity_poly.pdbx_strand_id
1 'polypeptide(L)'
;MKSKKSFSRRAFLAGTAATSALALSPKSLKSDESIFSSRTRYRPSLGIVKLNGNENPYGPSQKALAAITEASKHSGYYVNSSGEKLRSMIAEKHGLTTDHIVLSSGSTAVLMNIALASLKKGHILAPDLFWDSTANLASDVSQNKLKRIPSNIKHQIDLKIMRDSIAKNISLVHITNPNNPTGSVLNNLELKEFCRETSNYCTVLIDEAYNDLTDKPNSSTMIPLIKEGKNIIVTRTFSKIHGLAGLRIGYMIAKPEIISEVMKFGFIGNWTTNKAGVAAAIASYNDEIFLSHSKSMINEGKEMVMEAIKKNGLSALPSKANFIFVNLDSLNADQFKKSMAKRNIIISGIFRNHKNWSRVSMGKIADLQKYINALPEVLEEIS
;
A
#
# COMPACT_ATOMS: atom_id res chain seq x y z
N MET A 1 65.41 26.71 -4.04
CA MET A 1 65.25 25.69 -5.12
C MET A 1 65.03 24.33 -4.46
N LYS A 2 63.82 23.81 -4.46
CA LYS A 2 63.49 22.45 -3.99
C LYS A 2 62.96 21.66 -5.19
N SER A 3 63.71 20.63 -5.54
CA SER A 3 63.53 19.68 -6.66
C SER A 3 62.22 18.91 -6.46
N LYS A 4 61.30 18.93 -7.41
CA LYS A 4 60.16 18.06 -7.50
C LYS A 4 60.61 16.71 -8.09
N LYS A 5 60.58 15.64 -7.26
CA LYS A 5 60.71 14.28 -7.77
C LYS A 5 59.41 13.84 -8.46
N SER A 6 59.50 13.64 -9.76
CA SER A 6 58.41 13.06 -10.54
C SER A 6 58.37 11.54 -10.31
N PHE A 7 57.26 11.04 -9.85
CA PHE A 7 57.02 9.58 -9.82
C PHE A 7 56.72 9.08 -11.23
N SER A 8 57.59 8.19 -11.73
CA SER A 8 57.43 7.58 -13.04
C SER A 8 56.36 6.49 -13.03
N ARG A 9 55.44 6.52 -14.00
CA ARG A 9 54.42 5.46 -14.24
C ARG A 9 55.00 4.05 -14.36
N ARG A 10 56.27 3.90 -14.71
CA ARG A 10 56.99 2.58 -14.77
C ARG A 10 57.26 1.98 -13.39
N ALA A 11 57.44 2.77 -12.34
CA ALA A 11 57.62 2.30 -10.98
C ALA A 11 56.34 1.72 -10.36
N PHE A 12 55.17 2.20 -10.81
CA PHE A 12 53.89 1.68 -10.35
C PHE A 12 53.56 0.27 -10.94
N LEU A 13 53.97 0.03 -12.19
CA LEU A 13 53.70 -1.25 -12.87
C LEU A 13 54.71 -2.37 -12.50
N ALA A 14 55.85 -2.02 -11.96
CA ALA A 14 56.86 -3.04 -11.49
C ALA A 14 56.59 -3.55 -10.07
N GLY A 15 55.77 -2.86 -9.27
CA GLY A 15 55.40 -3.25 -7.91
C GLY A 15 54.26 -4.25 -7.79
N THR A 16 53.57 -4.55 -8.91
CA THR A 16 52.38 -5.42 -8.91
C THR A 16 52.63 -6.82 -9.46
N ALA A 17 53.86 -7.16 -9.84
CA ALA A 17 54.21 -8.45 -10.43
C ALA A 17 54.85 -9.45 -9.45
N ALA A 18 54.95 -9.15 -8.16
CA ALA A 18 55.55 -10.02 -7.14
C ALA A 18 54.65 -10.28 -5.93
N THR A 19 53.36 -10.44 -6.16
CA THR A 19 52.49 -11.09 -5.18
C THR A 19 51.96 -12.38 -5.78
N SER A 20 52.74 -13.43 -5.54
CA SER A 20 52.37 -14.84 -5.33
C SER A 20 50.97 -15.21 -5.73
N ALA A 21 50.84 -16.08 -6.70
CA ALA A 21 49.72 -17.00 -6.85
C ALA A 21 49.56 -17.82 -5.55
N LEU A 22 48.99 -17.24 -4.53
CA LEU A 22 48.28 -17.99 -3.51
C LEU A 22 47.03 -18.51 -4.20
N ALA A 23 47.06 -19.77 -4.58
CA ALA A 23 45.90 -20.55 -4.92
C ALA A 23 44.92 -20.42 -3.76
N LEU A 24 43.98 -19.47 -3.89
CA LEU A 24 42.77 -19.50 -3.12
C LEU A 24 41.98 -20.71 -3.64
N SER A 25 42.25 -21.88 -3.04
CA SER A 25 41.27 -22.95 -3.01
C SER A 25 39.93 -22.27 -2.64
N PRO A 26 38.83 -22.62 -3.28
CA PRO A 26 37.53 -22.16 -2.82
C PRO A 26 37.29 -22.80 -1.45
N LYS A 27 37.80 -22.18 -0.38
CA LYS A 27 37.19 -22.38 0.92
C LYS A 27 35.72 -22.01 0.66
N SER A 28 34.88 -23.03 0.68
CA SER A 28 33.45 -22.83 0.77
C SER A 28 33.26 -21.67 1.77
N LEU A 29 32.76 -20.54 1.30
CA LEU A 29 32.13 -19.56 2.17
C LEU A 29 31.04 -20.37 2.87
N LYS A 30 31.38 -21.00 4.00
CA LYS A 30 30.39 -21.32 5.00
C LYS A 30 29.74 -19.99 5.23
N SER A 31 28.51 -19.82 4.75
CA SER A 31 27.67 -18.70 5.09
C SER A 31 27.79 -18.61 6.61
N ASP A 32 28.35 -17.51 7.06
CA ASP A 32 28.53 -17.30 8.49
C ASP A 32 27.09 -17.09 9.01
N GLU A 33 26.42 -18.20 9.36
CA GLU A 33 25.09 -18.18 9.97
C GLU A 33 25.12 -17.31 11.24
N SER A 34 26.29 -17.02 11.78
CA SER A 34 26.48 -16.16 12.94
C SER A 34 26.18 -14.68 12.67
N ILE A 35 26.39 -14.19 11.44
CA ILE A 35 26.08 -12.78 11.09
C ILE A 35 24.57 -12.52 11.07
N PHE A 36 23.78 -13.54 10.76
CA PHE A 36 22.31 -13.48 10.83
C PHE A 36 21.76 -14.01 12.16
N SER A 37 22.62 -14.26 13.15
CA SER A 37 22.24 -14.82 14.42
C SER A 37 21.34 -13.86 15.20
N SER A 38 20.20 -14.37 15.59
CA SER A 38 19.34 -14.06 16.74
C SER A 38 18.72 -12.65 16.88
N ARG A 39 19.19 -11.56 16.23
CA ARG A 39 18.67 -10.20 16.49
C ARG A 39 17.89 -9.56 15.33
N THR A 40 18.18 -9.92 14.09
CA THR A 40 17.44 -9.35 12.92
C THR A 40 16.24 -10.22 12.57
N ARG A 41 15.05 -9.76 12.90
CA ARG A 41 13.81 -10.50 12.61
C ARG A 41 13.08 -9.86 11.44
N TYR A 42 12.89 -10.61 10.36
CA TYR A 42 12.15 -10.21 9.18
C TYR A 42 10.63 -10.48 9.28
N ARG A 43 10.18 -11.03 10.42
CA ARG A 43 8.77 -11.31 10.73
C ARG A 43 8.43 -10.78 12.12
N PRO A 44 7.14 -10.62 12.47
CA PRO A 44 6.75 -10.34 13.85
C PRO A 44 7.43 -11.30 14.84
N SER A 45 7.73 -10.83 16.04
CA SER A 45 8.31 -11.67 17.10
C SER A 45 7.48 -12.92 17.32
N LEU A 46 8.11 -14.04 17.69
CA LEU A 46 7.40 -15.28 18.02
C LEU A 46 6.33 -14.97 19.09
N GLY A 47 5.13 -15.49 18.90
CA GLY A 47 4.01 -15.25 19.80
C GLY A 47 3.23 -13.97 19.53
N ILE A 48 3.74 -13.02 18.73
CA ILE A 48 3.00 -11.79 18.38
C ILE A 48 2.06 -12.07 17.20
N VAL A 49 0.79 -11.76 17.39
CA VAL A 49 -0.26 -11.76 16.37
C VAL A 49 -0.41 -10.34 15.84
N LYS A 50 -0.02 -10.09 14.58
CA LYS A 50 -0.02 -8.76 13.96
C LYS A 50 -1.22 -8.59 13.04
N LEU A 51 -2.26 -7.88 13.51
CA LEU A 51 -3.53 -7.65 12.80
C LEU A 51 -3.85 -6.15 12.63
N ASN A 52 -2.84 -5.30 12.41
CA ASN A 52 -3.02 -3.84 12.30
C ASN A 52 -2.53 -3.21 11.00
N GLY A 53 -1.88 -3.97 10.10
CA GLY A 53 -1.18 -3.43 8.93
C GLY A 53 -1.89 -3.62 7.60
N ASN A 54 -3.03 -4.33 7.56
CA ASN A 54 -3.72 -4.71 6.32
C ASN A 54 -2.75 -5.41 5.34
N GLU A 55 -1.87 -6.26 5.88
CA GLU A 55 -0.90 -7.05 5.11
C GLU A 55 -1.58 -8.35 4.64
N ASN A 56 -0.99 -9.02 3.66
CA ASN A 56 -1.37 -10.38 3.27
C ASN A 56 -0.33 -11.37 3.84
N PRO A 57 -0.66 -12.14 4.88
CA PRO A 57 0.29 -13.03 5.53
C PRO A 57 0.57 -14.32 4.73
N TYR A 58 -0.10 -14.53 3.60
CA TYR A 58 0.06 -15.70 2.74
C TYR A 58 1.09 -15.50 1.63
N GLY A 59 1.53 -14.26 1.37
CA GLY A 59 2.51 -13.93 0.35
C GLY A 59 3.89 -13.61 0.91
N PRO A 60 4.88 -13.47 0.02
CA PRO A 60 4.82 -13.54 -1.46
C PRO A 60 4.51 -14.94 -2.02
N SER A 61 4.02 -15.02 -3.28
CA SER A 61 3.87 -16.31 -3.97
C SER A 61 5.22 -16.96 -4.27
N GLN A 62 5.25 -18.27 -4.55
CA GLN A 62 6.48 -18.97 -4.92
C GLN A 62 7.12 -18.40 -6.20
N LYS A 63 6.31 -17.99 -7.19
CA LYS A 63 6.79 -17.30 -8.39
C LYS A 63 7.45 -15.96 -8.05
N ALA A 64 6.84 -15.18 -7.16
CA ALA A 64 7.41 -13.92 -6.70
C ALA A 64 8.71 -14.14 -5.91
N LEU A 65 8.79 -15.13 -5.04
CA LEU A 65 10.00 -15.48 -4.30
C LEU A 65 11.15 -15.89 -5.23
N ALA A 66 10.88 -16.72 -6.24
CA ALA A 66 11.89 -17.08 -7.25
C ALA A 66 12.39 -15.84 -8.02
N ALA A 67 11.49 -14.95 -8.41
CA ALA A 67 11.83 -13.70 -9.10
C ALA A 67 12.66 -12.75 -8.21
N ILE A 68 12.34 -12.65 -6.90
CA ILE A 68 13.11 -11.87 -5.92
C ILE A 68 14.55 -12.41 -5.85
N THR A 69 14.70 -13.72 -5.69
CA THR A 69 16.01 -14.38 -5.56
C THR A 69 16.88 -14.11 -6.80
N GLU A 70 16.31 -14.27 -7.99
CA GLU A 70 17.05 -14.01 -9.23
C GLU A 70 17.42 -12.53 -9.39
N ALA A 71 16.46 -11.63 -9.20
CA ALA A 71 16.69 -10.20 -9.33
C ALA A 71 17.72 -9.65 -8.32
N SER A 72 17.79 -10.25 -7.13
CA SER A 72 18.71 -9.84 -6.06
C SER A 72 20.17 -10.03 -6.45
N LYS A 73 20.51 -10.99 -7.30
CA LYS A 73 21.85 -11.19 -7.87
C LYS A 73 22.34 -9.98 -8.69
N HIS A 74 21.42 -9.16 -9.15
CA HIS A 74 21.67 -8.01 -9.99
C HIS A 74 21.33 -6.67 -9.31
N SER A 75 21.31 -6.64 -7.97
CA SER A 75 20.93 -5.45 -7.18
C SER A 75 21.91 -4.28 -7.31
N GLY A 76 23.12 -4.52 -7.84
CA GLY A 76 24.10 -3.46 -8.14
C GLY A 76 23.68 -2.52 -9.28
N TYR A 77 22.58 -2.81 -10.00
CA TYR A 77 22.10 -2.00 -11.12
C TYR A 77 20.72 -1.44 -10.83
N TYR A 78 20.47 -0.19 -11.27
CA TYR A 78 19.14 0.42 -11.19
C TYR A 78 18.10 -0.34 -12.01
N VAL A 79 16.82 -0.10 -11.66
CA VAL A 79 15.67 -0.64 -12.41
C VAL A 79 15.53 0.13 -13.74
N ASN A 80 15.59 -0.58 -14.85
CA ASN A 80 15.40 -0.03 -16.19
C ASN A 80 14.36 -0.85 -16.97
N SER A 81 14.79 -1.83 -17.78
CA SER A 81 13.92 -2.64 -18.64
C SER A 81 12.85 -3.43 -17.88
N SER A 82 13.13 -3.89 -16.65
CA SER A 82 12.12 -4.56 -15.83
C SER A 82 11.00 -3.61 -15.38
N GLY A 83 11.31 -2.34 -15.10
CA GLY A 83 10.30 -1.33 -14.82
C GLY A 83 9.41 -1.06 -16.04
N GLU A 84 10.01 -0.95 -17.22
CA GLU A 84 9.26 -0.81 -18.49
C GLU A 84 8.38 -2.04 -18.75
N LYS A 85 8.88 -3.25 -18.49
CA LYS A 85 8.09 -4.47 -18.62
C LYS A 85 6.85 -4.42 -17.72
N LEU A 86 6.98 -4.04 -16.44
CA LEU A 86 5.84 -3.94 -15.53
C LEU A 86 4.85 -2.86 -16.01
N ARG A 87 5.34 -1.69 -16.45
CA ARG A 87 4.49 -0.62 -17.01
C ARG A 87 3.71 -1.12 -18.22
N SER A 88 4.37 -1.84 -19.14
CA SER A 88 3.72 -2.42 -20.32
C SER A 88 2.63 -3.42 -19.93
N MET A 89 2.89 -4.32 -18.99
CA MET A 89 1.89 -5.29 -18.52
C MET A 89 0.66 -4.60 -17.91
N ILE A 90 0.87 -3.52 -17.14
CA ILE A 90 -0.24 -2.75 -16.54
C ILE A 90 -1.00 -2.02 -17.66
N ALA A 91 -0.31 -1.37 -18.57
CA ALA A 91 -0.92 -0.65 -19.67
C ALA A 91 -1.77 -1.58 -20.57
N GLU A 92 -1.21 -2.73 -20.96
CA GLU A 92 -1.88 -3.75 -21.77
C GLU A 92 -3.18 -4.25 -21.11
N LYS A 93 -3.11 -4.61 -19.80
CA LYS A 93 -4.29 -5.08 -19.04
C LYS A 93 -5.44 -4.08 -19.06
N HIS A 94 -5.14 -2.80 -19.13
CA HIS A 94 -6.15 -1.73 -19.10
C HIS A 94 -6.40 -1.09 -20.47
N GLY A 95 -5.73 -1.55 -21.53
CA GLY A 95 -5.84 -0.98 -22.88
C GLY A 95 -5.41 0.48 -22.93
N LEU A 96 -4.30 0.80 -22.27
CA LEU A 96 -3.65 2.11 -22.20
C LEU A 96 -2.24 2.02 -22.79
N THR A 97 -1.55 3.17 -22.91
CA THR A 97 -0.11 3.22 -23.22
C THR A 97 0.74 3.33 -21.94
N THR A 98 2.03 3.04 -22.04
CA THR A 98 2.94 3.15 -20.89
C THR A 98 3.04 4.57 -20.31
N ASP A 99 2.75 5.59 -21.12
CA ASP A 99 2.75 7.00 -20.65
C ASP A 99 1.65 7.32 -19.65
N HIS A 100 0.63 6.46 -19.57
CA HIS A 100 -0.41 6.54 -18.56
C HIS A 100 0.00 5.91 -17.21
N ILE A 101 1.18 5.29 -17.11
CA ILE A 101 1.59 4.48 -15.95
C ILE A 101 2.88 5.05 -15.37
N VAL A 102 2.90 5.29 -14.06
CA VAL A 102 4.13 5.57 -13.32
C VAL A 102 4.25 4.65 -12.11
N LEU A 103 5.39 3.97 -11.99
CA LEU A 103 5.72 3.13 -10.84
C LEU A 103 6.19 4.00 -9.66
N SER A 104 6.05 3.47 -8.45
CA SER A 104 6.48 4.17 -7.23
C SER A 104 6.88 3.20 -6.12
N SER A 105 7.62 3.71 -5.14
CA SER A 105 7.96 2.97 -3.93
C SER A 105 6.74 2.80 -3.01
N GLY A 106 5.84 1.88 -3.38
CA GLY A 106 4.49 1.75 -2.85
C GLY A 106 3.57 2.89 -3.30
N SER A 107 2.25 2.72 -3.17
CA SER A 107 1.30 3.81 -3.48
C SER A 107 1.50 5.05 -2.60
N THR A 108 2.09 4.91 -1.41
CA THR A 108 2.36 6.03 -0.49
C THR A 108 3.19 7.14 -1.14
N ALA A 109 4.21 6.80 -1.93
CA ALA A 109 5.07 7.80 -2.57
C ALA A 109 4.28 8.63 -3.59
N VAL A 110 3.52 7.97 -4.45
CA VAL A 110 2.73 8.69 -5.46
C VAL A 110 1.55 9.45 -4.83
N LEU A 111 0.92 8.92 -3.78
CA LEU A 111 -0.14 9.63 -3.04
C LEU A 111 0.39 10.92 -2.40
N MET A 112 1.62 10.90 -1.87
CA MET A 112 2.28 12.12 -1.37
C MET A 112 2.47 13.17 -2.47
N ASN A 113 3.02 12.75 -3.63
CA ASN A 113 3.22 13.67 -4.75
C ASN A 113 1.90 14.26 -5.27
N ILE A 114 0.85 13.44 -5.37
CA ILE A 114 -0.49 13.89 -5.76
C ILE A 114 -1.00 14.93 -4.78
N ALA A 115 -0.87 14.68 -3.47
CA ALA A 115 -1.32 15.61 -2.45
C ALA A 115 -0.56 16.95 -2.51
N LEU A 116 0.76 16.93 -2.64
CA LEU A 116 1.59 18.13 -2.77
C LEU A 116 1.26 18.93 -4.05
N ALA A 117 1.15 18.23 -5.20
CA ALA A 117 0.79 18.85 -6.47
C ALA A 117 -0.57 19.54 -6.42
N SER A 118 -1.53 18.91 -5.74
CA SER A 118 -2.88 19.42 -5.59
C SER A 118 -2.94 20.60 -4.62
N LEU A 119 -2.31 20.50 -3.46
CA LEU A 119 -2.30 21.57 -2.45
C LEU A 119 -1.55 22.83 -2.89
N LYS A 120 -0.70 22.74 -3.90
CA LYS A 120 -0.12 23.91 -4.57
C LYS A 120 -1.18 24.72 -5.34
N LYS A 121 -2.20 24.05 -5.86
CA LYS A 121 -3.24 24.64 -6.74
C LYS A 121 -4.53 25.03 -5.98
N GLY A 122 -4.84 24.32 -4.89
CA GLY A 122 -6.07 24.51 -4.12
C GLY A 122 -6.20 23.51 -2.99
N HIS A 123 -7.39 23.40 -2.42
CA HIS A 123 -7.66 22.48 -1.33
C HIS A 123 -7.91 21.05 -1.84
N ILE A 124 -7.65 20.06 -0.98
CA ILE A 124 -8.09 18.68 -1.17
C ILE A 124 -9.42 18.49 -0.45
N LEU A 125 -10.42 17.93 -1.13
CA LEU A 125 -11.69 17.50 -0.55
C LEU A 125 -11.66 15.98 -0.40
N ALA A 126 -11.95 15.46 0.78
CA ALA A 126 -11.96 14.02 1.06
C ALA A 126 -13.02 13.65 2.10
N PRO A 127 -13.42 12.37 2.21
CA PRO A 127 -14.25 11.91 3.32
C PRO A 127 -13.54 12.09 4.67
N ASP A 128 -14.28 12.10 5.77
CA ASP A 128 -13.71 12.15 7.11
C ASP A 128 -12.83 10.91 7.39
N LEU A 129 -13.38 9.73 7.15
CA LEU A 129 -12.66 8.46 7.28
C LEU A 129 -12.13 7.99 5.92
N PHE A 130 -10.82 8.06 5.72
CA PHE A 130 -10.07 7.47 4.61
C PHE A 130 -8.61 7.27 5.03
N TRP A 131 -7.78 6.68 4.17
CA TRP A 131 -6.35 6.61 4.43
C TRP A 131 -5.69 7.96 4.13
N ASP A 132 -5.45 8.74 5.17
CA ASP A 132 -5.20 10.17 5.10
C ASP A 132 -3.76 10.62 5.38
N SER A 133 -2.86 9.68 5.71
CA SER A 133 -1.51 10.03 6.20
C SER A 133 -0.73 10.96 5.27
N THR A 134 -0.78 10.73 3.95
CA THR A 134 -0.08 11.58 2.97
C THR A 134 -0.77 12.93 2.77
N ALA A 135 -2.10 12.94 2.73
CA ALA A 135 -2.87 14.16 2.59
C ALA A 135 -2.75 15.07 3.82
N ASN A 136 -2.71 14.50 5.03
CA ASN A 136 -2.46 15.25 6.26
C ASN A 136 -1.06 15.87 6.22
N LEU A 137 -0.01 15.06 6.02
CA LEU A 137 1.37 15.55 6.02
C LEU A 137 1.59 16.64 4.96
N ALA A 138 1.04 16.47 3.76
CA ALA A 138 1.10 17.51 2.73
C ALA A 138 0.34 18.78 3.14
N SER A 139 -0.82 18.63 3.81
CA SER A 139 -1.61 19.76 4.32
C SER A 139 -0.89 20.54 5.42
N ASP A 140 -0.09 19.86 6.25
CA ASP A 140 0.66 20.51 7.35
C ASP A 140 1.74 21.47 6.82
N VAL A 141 2.30 21.16 5.65
CA VAL A 141 3.35 21.97 5.01
C VAL A 141 2.82 22.90 3.90
N SER A 142 1.51 23.04 3.74
CA SER A 142 0.87 23.86 2.69
C SER A 142 -0.03 24.94 3.29
N GLN A 143 -0.23 26.05 2.53
CA GLN A 143 -1.25 27.05 2.84
C GLN A 143 -2.66 26.53 2.57
N ASN A 144 -2.87 25.74 1.51
CA ASN A 144 -4.11 25.05 1.23
C ASN A 144 -4.25 23.80 2.10
N LYS A 145 -5.48 23.39 2.39
CA LYS A 145 -5.79 22.43 3.43
C LYS A 145 -6.59 21.24 2.91
N LEU A 146 -6.49 20.15 3.65
CA LEU A 146 -7.38 19.01 3.53
C LEU A 146 -8.73 19.36 4.18
N LYS A 147 -9.77 19.47 3.35
CA LYS A 147 -11.17 19.64 3.77
C LYS A 147 -11.86 18.30 3.84
N ARG A 148 -12.51 18.02 4.96
CA ARG A 148 -13.14 16.73 5.23
C ARG A 148 -14.65 16.84 5.21
N ILE A 149 -15.27 15.85 4.58
CA ILE A 149 -16.73 15.68 4.54
C ILE A 149 -17.10 14.59 5.54
N PRO A 150 -17.99 14.88 6.51
CA PRO A 150 -18.46 13.87 7.44
C PRO A 150 -19.06 12.67 6.72
N SER A 151 -18.81 11.48 7.26
CA SER A 151 -19.52 10.27 6.82
C SER A 151 -20.99 10.33 7.22
N ASN A 152 -21.84 9.62 6.50
CA ASN A 152 -23.23 9.45 6.91
C ASN A 152 -23.34 8.62 8.21
N ILE A 153 -24.55 8.48 8.76
CA ILE A 153 -24.79 7.72 10.00
C ILE A 153 -24.34 6.25 9.93
N LYS A 154 -24.18 5.69 8.72
CA LYS A 154 -23.67 4.34 8.48
C LYS A 154 -22.16 4.30 8.26
N HIS A 155 -21.44 5.37 8.57
CA HIS A 155 -19.99 5.53 8.31
C HIS A 155 -19.59 5.33 6.84
N GLN A 156 -20.50 5.62 5.91
CA GLN A 156 -20.26 5.55 4.48
C GLN A 156 -19.95 6.95 3.91
N ILE A 157 -19.20 6.97 2.83
CA ILE A 157 -18.96 8.18 2.05
C ILE A 157 -20.28 8.63 1.40
N ASP A 158 -20.64 9.88 1.60
CA ASP A 158 -21.80 10.50 0.97
C ASP A 158 -21.37 11.30 -0.27
N LEU A 159 -21.56 10.72 -1.45
CA LEU A 159 -21.16 11.33 -2.72
C LEU A 159 -21.98 12.59 -3.03
N LYS A 160 -23.21 12.68 -2.55
CA LYS A 160 -24.05 13.87 -2.74
C LYS A 160 -23.49 15.06 -1.96
N ILE A 161 -23.20 14.86 -0.67
CA ILE A 161 -22.61 15.93 0.17
C ILE A 161 -21.22 16.29 -0.37
N MET A 162 -20.43 15.33 -0.81
CA MET A 162 -19.12 15.60 -1.43
C MET A 162 -19.27 16.48 -2.68
N ARG A 163 -20.24 16.17 -3.57
CA ARG A 163 -20.53 16.94 -4.78
C ARG A 163 -20.90 18.38 -4.44
N ASP A 164 -21.85 18.54 -3.50
CA ASP A 164 -22.35 19.85 -3.08
C ASP A 164 -21.27 20.72 -2.40
N SER A 165 -20.18 20.08 -1.93
CA SER A 165 -19.04 20.74 -1.28
C SER A 165 -17.91 21.13 -2.24
N ILE A 166 -18.03 20.85 -3.54
CA ILE A 166 -17.03 21.20 -4.55
C ILE A 166 -17.14 22.70 -4.85
N ALA A 167 -16.15 23.47 -4.42
CA ALA A 167 -16.03 24.90 -4.67
C ALA A 167 -14.85 25.17 -5.62
N LYS A 168 -14.77 26.38 -6.19
CA LYS A 168 -13.70 26.79 -7.14
C LYS A 168 -12.29 26.61 -6.63
N ASN A 169 -12.09 26.59 -5.32
CA ASN A 169 -10.78 26.40 -4.68
C ASN A 169 -10.45 24.94 -4.33
N ILE A 170 -11.27 23.99 -4.77
CA ILE A 170 -10.95 22.55 -4.67
C ILE A 170 -10.15 22.14 -5.91
N SER A 171 -8.96 21.63 -5.72
CA SER A 171 -8.07 21.14 -6.78
C SER A 171 -8.12 19.63 -6.95
N LEU A 172 -8.45 18.92 -5.85
CA LEU A 172 -8.52 17.45 -5.82
C LEU A 172 -9.68 16.99 -4.96
N VAL A 173 -10.41 15.99 -5.45
CA VAL A 173 -11.26 15.13 -4.63
C VAL A 173 -10.55 13.80 -4.45
N HIS A 174 -10.33 13.36 -3.19
CA HIS A 174 -9.66 12.11 -2.88
C HIS A 174 -10.64 11.13 -2.23
N ILE A 175 -10.83 9.97 -2.85
CA ILE A 175 -11.67 8.86 -2.38
C ILE A 175 -10.83 7.60 -2.37
N THR A 176 -10.87 6.83 -1.28
CA THR A 176 -10.32 5.45 -1.21
C THR A 176 -11.48 4.46 -1.39
N ASN A 177 -11.40 3.57 -2.38
CA ASN A 177 -12.48 2.61 -2.69
C ASN A 177 -11.92 1.26 -3.16
N PRO A 178 -12.07 0.19 -2.36
CA PRO A 178 -12.68 0.06 -1.04
C PRO A 178 -12.04 0.95 0.02
N ASN A 179 -12.87 1.53 0.90
CA ASN A 179 -12.42 2.53 1.86
C ASN A 179 -11.62 1.92 3.03
N ASN A 180 -10.64 2.64 3.52
CA ASN A 180 -9.88 2.32 4.73
C ASN A 180 -10.08 3.49 5.73
N PRO A 181 -10.66 3.28 6.94
CA PRO A 181 -10.71 1.99 7.68
C PRO A 181 -12.03 1.22 7.56
N THR A 182 -13.05 1.69 6.87
CA THR A 182 -14.42 1.10 6.93
C THR A 182 -14.56 -0.21 6.16
N GLY A 183 -13.74 -0.45 5.13
CA GLY A 183 -13.87 -1.61 4.23
C GLY A 183 -15.02 -1.50 3.23
N SER A 184 -15.84 -0.44 3.32
CA SER A 184 -17.01 -0.22 2.48
C SER A 184 -16.62 0.07 1.02
N VAL A 185 -17.53 -0.27 0.12
CA VAL A 185 -17.44 0.00 -1.32
C VAL A 185 -18.60 0.86 -1.73
N LEU A 186 -18.34 1.89 -2.49
CA LEU A 186 -19.36 2.72 -3.11
C LEU A 186 -20.07 1.99 -4.25
N ASN A 187 -21.33 2.34 -4.51
CA ASN A 187 -22.01 1.88 -5.70
C ASN A 187 -21.22 2.31 -6.95
N ASN A 188 -20.91 1.36 -7.81
CA ASN A 188 -20.02 1.59 -8.93
C ASN A 188 -20.57 2.56 -9.99
N LEU A 189 -21.88 2.53 -10.23
CA LEU A 189 -22.52 3.44 -11.20
C LEU A 189 -22.53 4.87 -10.65
N GLU A 190 -22.92 5.04 -9.39
CA GLU A 190 -22.94 6.34 -8.71
C GLU A 190 -21.52 6.94 -8.61
N LEU A 191 -20.50 6.11 -8.30
CA LEU A 191 -19.12 6.58 -8.26
C LEU A 191 -18.61 6.99 -9.64
N LYS A 192 -18.94 6.23 -10.69
CA LYS A 192 -18.57 6.58 -12.07
C LYS A 192 -19.20 7.91 -12.51
N GLU A 193 -20.47 8.09 -12.21
CA GLU A 193 -21.17 9.34 -12.53
C GLU A 193 -20.57 10.52 -11.76
N PHE A 194 -20.39 10.36 -10.44
CA PHE A 194 -19.70 11.35 -9.61
C PHE A 194 -18.34 11.73 -10.18
N CYS A 195 -17.52 10.74 -10.56
CA CYS A 195 -16.21 10.97 -11.16
C CYS A 195 -16.29 11.73 -12.49
N ARG A 196 -17.23 11.36 -13.38
CA ARG A 196 -17.41 12.04 -14.68
C ARG A 196 -17.77 13.52 -14.50
N GLU A 197 -18.71 13.81 -13.62
CA GLU A 197 -19.14 15.17 -13.34
C GLU A 197 -18.04 15.99 -12.67
N THR A 198 -17.49 15.47 -11.55
CA THR A 198 -16.47 16.15 -10.74
C THR A 198 -15.20 16.44 -11.51
N SER A 199 -14.81 15.54 -12.41
CA SER A 199 -13.59 15.69 -13.22
C SER A 199 -13.62 16.86 -14.22
N ASN A 200 -14.77 17.51 -14.43
CA ASN A 200 -14.88 18.74 -15.20
C ASN A 200 -14.47 19.98 -14.38
N TYR A 201 -14.43 19.88 -13.05
CA TYR A 201 -14.11 20.98 -12.13
C TYR A 201 -12.73 20.86 -11.48
N CYS A 202 -12.35 19.65 -11.10
CA CYS A 202 -11.07 19.36 -10.43
C CYS A 202 -10.61 17.94 -10.75
N THR A 203 -9.39 17.60 -10.35
CA THR A 203 -8.90 16.22 -10.46
C THR A 203 -9.60 15.32 -9.43
N VAL A 204 -9.92 14.08 -9.81
CA VAL A 204 -10.46 13.08 -8.88
C VAL A 204 -9.45 11.95 -8.74
N LEU A 205 -9.01 11.69 -7.52
CA LEU A 205 -8.17 10.57 -7.13
C LEU A 205 -9.03 9.47 -6.52
N ILE A 206 -8.95 8.28 -7.11
CA ILE A 206 -9.50 7.06 -6.53
C ILE A 206 -8.34 6.15 -6.13
N ASP A 207 -8.13 6.01 -4.81
CA ASP A 207 -7.16 5.04 -4.30
C ASP A 207 -7.80 3.65 -4.27
N GLU A 208 -7.40 2.81 -5.21
CA GLU A 208 -7.90 1.45 -5.42
C GLU A 208 -6.98 0.39 -4.81
N ALA A 209 -6.32 0.69 -3.68
CA ALA A 209 -5.37 -0.23 -3.04
C ALA A 209 -5.95 -1.61 -2.70
N TYR A 210 -7.27 -1.70 -2.55
CA TYR A 210 -7.99 -2.93 -2.20
C TYR A 210 -8.89 -3.46 -3.32
N ASN A 211 -8.85 -2.87 -4.52
CA ASN A 211 -9.79 -3.20 -5.61
C ASN A 211 -9.76 -4.68 -6.00
N ASP A 212 -8.60 -5.32 -6.01
CA ASP A 212 -8.45 -6.72 -6.40
C ASP A 212 -9.09 -7.70 -5.39
N LEU A 213 -9.44 -7.22 -4.19
CA LEU A 213 -10.20 -7.98 -3.18
C LEU A 213 -11.71 -7.91 -3.39
N THR A 214 -12.23 -7.00 -4.22
CA THR A 214 -13.66 -6.91 -4.53
C THR A 214 -14.14 -8.10 -5.36
N ASP A 215 -15.46 -8.33 -5.38
CA ASP A 215 -16.02 -9.46 -6.13
C ASP A 215 -15.79 -9.33 -7.64
N LYS A 216 -15.84 -8.10 -8.16
CA LYS A 216 -15.72 -7.79 -9.60
C LYS A 216 -14.66 -6.70 -9.83
N PRO A 217 -13.35 -6.98 -9.65
CA PRO A 217 -12.29 -5.95 -9.70
C PRO A 217 -12.25 -5.16 -11.01
N ASN A 218 -12.50 -5.84 -12.14
CA ASN A 218 -12.44 -5.23 -13.47
C ASN A 218 -13.60 -4.25 -13.74
N SER A 219 -14.75 -4.46 -13.12
CA SER A 219 -15.89 -3.56 -13.27
C SER A 219 -15.95 -2.48 -12.20
N SER A 220 -15.28 -2.69 -11.06
CA SER A 220 -15.27 -1.74 -9.91
C SER A 220 -14.27 -0.61 -10.07
N THR A 221 -13.37 -0.66 -11.06
CA THR A 221 -12.32 0.34 -11.27
C THR A 221 -12.80 1.58 -11.99
N MET A 222 -12.18 2.73 -11.70
CA MET A 222 -12.39 4.00 -12.40
C MET A 222 -11.41 4.24 -13.56
N ILE A 223 -10.51 3.29 -13.86
CA ILE A 223 -9.55 3.38 -14.97
C ILE A 223 -10.22 3.65 -16.34
N PRO A 224 -11.39 3.08 -16.69
CA PRO A 224 -12.04 3.38 -17.95
C PRO A 224 -12.31 4.88 -18.18
N LEU A 225 -12.52 5.65 -17.13
CA LEU A 225 -12.75 7.09 -17.23
C LEU A 225 -11.50 7.87 -17.69
N ILE A 226 -10.31 7.33 -17.45
CA ILE A 226 -9.05 7.91 -17.96
C ILE A 226 -9.03 7.80 -19.48
N LYS A 227 -9.50 6.67 -20.06
CA LYS A 227 -9.64 6.48 -21.52
C LYS A 227 -10.69 7.43 -22.12
N GLU A 228 -11.70 7.79 -21.35
CA GLU A 228 -12.69 8.81 -21.72
C GLU A 228 -12.12 10.25 -21.67
N GLY A 229 -10.84 10.42 -21.37
CA GLY A 229 -10.17 11.73 -21.28
C GLY A 229 -10.49 12.50 -19.99
N LYS A 230 -11.10 11.86 -18.98
CA LYS A 230 -11.46 12.52 -17.72
C LYS A 230 -10.24 12.79 -16.85
N ASN A 231 -10.29 13.80 -15.98
CA ASN A 231 -9.22 14.17 -15.05
C ASN A 231 -9.25 13.25 -13.81
N ILE A 232 -8.98 11.97 -14.05
CA ILE A 232 -9.00 10.91 -13.04
C ILE A 232 -7.58 10.41 -12.79
N ILE A 233 -7.27 10.17 -11.54
CA ILE A 233 -6.09 9.42 -11.09
C ILE A 233 -6.58 8.16 -10.39
N VAL A 234 -6.01 7.01 -10.75
CA VAL A 234 -6.17 5.77 -10.00
C VAL A 234 -4.82 5.37 -9.43
N THR A 235 -4.77 5.06 -8.13
CA THR A 235 -3.58 4.49 -7.49
C THR A 235 -3.82 3.05 -7.10
N ARG A 236 -2.79 2.20 -7.25
CA ARG A 236 -2.80 0.78 -6.85
C ARG A 236 -1.49 0.38 -6.22
N THR A 237 -1.48 -0.76 -5.52
CA THR A 237 -0.32 -1.25 -4.78
C THR A 237 -0.22 -2.77 -4.85
N PHE A 238 1.01 -3.28 -4.83
CA PHE A 238 1.29 -4.70 -4.65
C PHE A 238 1.38 -5.09 -3.15
N SER A 239 1.13 -4.16 -2.23
CA SER A 239 1.25 -4.39 -0.78
C SER A 239 0.15 -5.27 -0.20
N LYS A 240 -1.02 -5.41 -0.87
CA LYS A 240 -2.22 -6.04 -0.30
C LYS A 240 -2.36 -7.47 -0.80
N ILE A 241 -3.25 -7.78 -1.72
CA ILE A 241 -3.51 -9.16 -2.18
C ILE A 241 -2.25 -9.88 -2.69
N HIS A 242 -1.31 -9.16 -3.29
CA HIS A 242 -0.05 -9.72 -3.80
C HIS A 242 0.96 -10.11 -2.71
N GLY A 243 0.77 -9.68 -1.44
CA GLY A 243 1.65 -10.01 -0.33
C GLY A 243 3.05 -9.38 -0.40
N LEU A 244 3.21 -8.25 -1.11
CA LEU A 244 4.51 -7.61 -1.34
C LEU A 244 4.68 -6.30 -0.54
N ALA A 245 4.03 -6.17 0.62
CA ALA A 245 4.04 -4.93 1.40
C ALA A 245 5.46 -4.43 1.73
N GLY A 246 6.37 -5.33 2.12
CA GLY A 246 7.76 -5.01 2.44
C GLY A 246 8.61 -4.63 1.24
N LEU A 247 8.21 -4.99 0.03
CA LEU A 247 8.96 -4.70 -1.20
C LEU A 247 8.64 -3.33 -1.81
N ARG A 248 7.66 -2.63 -1.27
CA ARG A 248 7.36 -1.24 -1.62
C ARG A 248 7.17 -0.99 -3.12
N ILE A 249 6.22 -1.66 -3.76
CA ILE A 249 5.84 -1.42 -5.16
C ILE A 249 4.38 -0.99 -5.23
N GLY A 250 4.14 0.10 -5.94
CA GLY A 250 2.82 0.64 -6.28
C GLY A 250 2.90 1.43 -7.58
N TYR A 251 1.77 1.94 -8.01
CA TYR A 251 1.71 2.71 -9.25
C TYR A 251 0.50 3.64 -9.29
N MET A 252 0.60 4.63 -10.16
CA MET A 252 -0.47 5.54 -10.54
C MET A 252 -0.81 5.32 -12.01
N ILE A 253 -2.09 5.43 -12.32
CA ILE A 253 -2.64 5.48 -13.68
C ILE A 253 -3.35 6.82 -13.83
N ALA A 254 -3.00 7.61 -14.82
CA ALA A 254 -3.62 8.88 -15.15
C ALA A 254 -3.30 9.28 -16.59
N LYS A 255 -3.86 10.39 -17.06
CA LYS A 255 -3.41 11.01 -18.30
C LYS A 255 -1.95 11.46 -18.20
N PRO A 256 -1.17 11.42 -19.32
CA PRO A 256 0.25 11.80 -19.32
C PRO A 256 0.51 13.20 -18.75
N GLU A 257 -0.36 14.17 -19.01
CA GLU A 257 -0.23 15.54 -18.53
C GLU A 257 -0.33 15.60 -17.00
N ILE A 258 -1.24 14.82 -16.40
CA ILE A 258 -1.39 14.72 -14.93
C ILE A 258 -0.16 14.06 -14.33
N ILE A 259 0.34 13.00 -14.94
CA ILE A 259 1.57 12.31 -14.50
C ILE A 259 2.74 13.31 -14.50
N SER A 260 2.92 14.05 -15.57
CA SER A 260 3.97 15.06 -15.68
C SER A 260 3.90 16.12 -14.56
N GLU A 261 2.71 16.57 -14.23
CA GLU A 261 2.52 17.52 -13.10
C GLU A 261 2.86 16.90 -11.74
N VAL A 262 2.39 15.68 -11.48
CA VAL A 262 2.64 14.99 -10.21
C VAL A 262 4.13 14.67 -10.01
N MET A 263 4.83 14.32 -11.09
CA MET A 263 6.27 14.02 -11.04
C MET A 263 7.15 15.22 -10.67
N LYS A 264 6.66 16.45 -10.75
CA LYS A 264 7.39 17.65 -10.31
C LYS A 264 7.57 17.76 -8.79
N PHE A 265 6.83 16.97 -8.01
CA PHE A 265 6.76 17.10 -6.54
C PHE A 265 7.56 16.05 -5.78
N GLY A 266 8.26 15.17 -6.45
CA GLY A 266 9.13 14.19 -5.81
C GLY A 266 9.54 13.09 -6.76
N PHE A 267 10.52 12.31 -6.32
CA PHE A 267 11.08 11.23 -7.11
C PHE A 267 10.13 10.03 -7.13
N ILE A 268 9.47 9.80 -8.26
CA ILE A 268 8.72 8.59 -8.59
C ILE A 268 9.15 8.09 -9.98
N GLY A 269 8.88 6.85 -10.29
CA GLY A 269 9.28 6.23 -11.56
C GLY A 269 10.14 4.98 -11.35
N ASN A 270 10.59 4.38 -12.44
CA ASN A 270 11.29 3.09 -12.42
C ASN A 270 12.52 3.10 -11.50
N TRP A 271 13.33 4.13 -11.56
CA TRP A 271 14.60 4.26 -10.85
C TRP A 271 14.47 4.53 -9.33
N THR A 272 13.27 4.84 -8.85
CA THR A 272 12.98 4.96 -7.42
C THR A 272 12.45 3.68 -6.80
N THR A 273 12.24 2.65 -7.61
CA THR A 273 11.79 1.34 -7.18
C THR A 273 12.97 0.39 -6.97
N ASN A 274 12.79 -0.64 -6.16
CA ASN A 274 13.83 -1.66 -5.99
C ASN A 274 13.64 -2.81 -6.98
N LYS A 275 14.76 -3.37 -7.45
CA LYS A 275 14.78 -4.40 -8.49
C LYS A 275 14.05 -5.68 -8.08
N ALA A 276 14.27 -6.15 -6.86
CA ALA A 276 13.60 -7.34 -6.33
C ALA A 276 12.08 -7.17 -6.25
N GLY A 277 11.62 -5.96 -5.83
CA GLY A 277 10.20 -5.63 -5.78
C GLY A 277 9.54 -5.58 -7.14
N VAL A 278 10.21 -4.99 -8.14
CA VAL A 278 9.68 -4.95 -9.53
C VAL A 278 9.61 -6.36 -10.12
N ALA A 279 10.64 -7.19 -9.92
CA ALA A 279 10.63 -8.58 -10.38
C ALA A 279 9.51 -9.40 -9.72
N ALA A 280 9.32 -9.23 -8.41
CA ALA A 280 8.22 -9.85 -7.67
C ALA A 280 6.84 -9.39 -8.19
N ALA A 281 6.69 -8.08 -8.47
CA ALA A 281 5.46 -7.52 -9.01
C ALA A 281 5.13 -8.09 -10.40
N ILE A 282 6.11 -8.19 -11.29
CA ILE A 282 5.96 -8.83 -12.62
C ILE A 282 5.47 -10.28 -12.46
N ALA A 283 6.13 -11.06 -11.60
CA ALA A 283 5.79 -12.47 -11.37
C ALA A 283 4.41 -12.66 -10.72
N SER A 284 3.99 -11.73 -9.86
CA SER A 284 2.73 -11.77 -9.14
C SER A 284 1.55 -11.18 -9.91
N TYR A 285 1.78 -10.33 -10.92
CA TYR A 285 0.72 -9.52 -11.55
C TYR A 285 -0.39 -10.36 -12.18
N ASN A 286 -0.02 -11.49 -12.79
CA ASN A 286 -0.94 -12.43 -13.43
C ASN A 286 -0.89 -13.83 -12.76
N ASP A 287 -0.51 -13.91 -11.47
CA ASP A 287 -0.49 -15.18 -10.73
C ASP A 287 -1.87 -15.49 -10.14
N GLU A 288 -2.83 -15.81 -11.04
CA GLU A 288 -4.24 -16.03 -10.71
C GLU A 288 -4.43 -17.09 -9.61
N ILE A 289 -3.59 -18.13 -9.59
CA ILE A 289 -3.66 -19.20 -8.57
C ILE A 289 -3.40 -18.63 -7.19
N PHE A 290 -2.32 -17.86 -7.04
CA PHE A 290 -1.97 -17.23 -5.75
C PHE A 290 -2.98 -16.16 -5.35
N LEU A 291 -3.43 -15.32 -6.28
CA LEU A 291 -4.39 -14.25 -6.02
C LEU A 291 -5.75 -14.83 -5.57
N SER A 292 -6.24 -15.89 -6.24
CA SER A 292 -7.47 -16.58 -5.87
C SER A 292 -7.35 -17.24 -4.49
N HIS A 293 -6.24 -17.93 -4.22
CA HIS A 293 -5.97 -18.52 -2.91
C HIS A 293 -5.94 -17.44 -1.80
N SER A 294 -5.18 -16.35 -2.00
CA SER A 294 -5.11 -15.24 -1.03
C SER A 294 -6.48 -14.64 -0.75
N LYS A 295 -7.30 -14.45 -1.79
CA LYS A 295 -8.65 -13.90 -1.64
C LYS A 295 -9.56 -14.85 -0.87
N SER A 296 -9.49 -16.16 -1.14
CA SER A 296 -10.25 -17.18 -0.43
C SER A 296 -9.92 -17.17 1.07
N MET A 297 -8.63 -17.21 1.43
CA MET A 297 -8.19 -17.22 2.82
C MET A 297 -8.55 -15.92 3.56
N ILE A 298 -8.49 -14.77 2.88
CA ILE A 298 -8.92 -13.48 3.45
C ILE A 298 -10.44 -13.49 3.70
N ASN A 299 -11.24 -14.04 2.80
CA ASN A 299 -12.69 -14.12 2.97
C ASN A 299 -13.07 -15.08 4.11
N GLU A 300 -12.47 -16.26 4.17
CA GLU A 300 -12.63 -17.20 5.29
C GLU A 300 -12.32 -16.53 6.64
N GLY A 301 -11.18 -15.83 6.73
CA GLY A 301 -10.81 -15.08 7.94
C GLY A 301 -11.83 -14.00 8.30
N LYS A 302 -12.40 -13.30 7.30
CA LYS A 302 -13.46 -12.30 7.55
C LYS A 302 -14.74 -12.94 8.10
N GLU A 303 -15.16 -14.07 7.54
CA GLU A 303 -16.35 -14.79 8.01
C GLU A 303 -16.19 -15.22 9.47
N MET A 304 -15.06 -15.85 9.82
CA MET A 304 -14.73 -16.24 11.19
C MET A 304 -14.78 -15.06 12.17
N VAL A 305 -14.15 -13.95 11.81
CA VAL A 305 -14.10 -12.76 12.68
C VAL A 305 -15.47 -12.11 12.80
N MET A 306 -16.24 -12.01 11.71
CA MET A 306 -17.61 -11.47 11.71
C MET A 306 -18.55 -12.29 12.61
N GLU A 307 -18.45 -13.61 12.55
CA GLU A 307 -19.23 -14.52 13.41
C GLU A 307 -18.87 -14.30 14.89
N ALA A 308 -17.58 -14.23 15.21
CA ALA A 308 -17.12 -13.99 16.57
C ALA A 308 -17.58 -12.62 17.10
N ILE A 309 -17.52 -11.57 16.29
CA ILE A 309 -18.02 -10.23 16.64
C ILE A 309 -19.50 -10.29 16.99
N LYS A 310 -20.31 -10.92 16.13
CA LYS A 310 -21.75 -11.08 16.36
C LYS A 310 -22.05 -11.90 17.63
N LYS A 311 -21.33 -12.99 17.85
CA LYS A 311 -21.47 -13.86 19.05
C LYS A 311 -21.22 -13.11 20.35
N ASN A 312 -20.34 -12.10 20.32
CA ASN A 312 -20.02 -11.27 21.48
C ASN A 312 -20.87 -9.99 21.57
N GLY A 313 -22.01 -9.90 20.86
CA GLY A 313 -22.94 -8.78 20.93
C GLY A 313 -22.47 -7.51 20.22
N LEU A 314 -21.34 -7.56 19.51
CA LEU A 314 -20.80 -6.45 18.76
C LEU A 314 -21.31 -6.42 17.32
N SER A 315 -21.07 -5.30 16.63
CA SER A 315 -21.37 -5.14 15.22
C SER A 315 -20.12 -4.71 14.42
N ALA A 316 -20.18 -4.83 13.11
CA ALA A 316 -19.11 -4.37 12.22
C ALA A 316 -19.66 -3.96 10.87
N LEU A 317 -18.91 -3.12 10.15
CA LEU A 317 -19.28 -2.75 8.79
C LEU A 317 -18.95 -3.88 7.80
N PRO A 318 -19.81 -4.10 6.78
CA PRO A 318 -19.46 -4.99 5.67
C PRO A 318 -18.18 -4.54 4.98
N SER A 319 -17.23 -5.47 4.77
CA SER A 319 -15.93 -5.13 4.20
C SER A 319 -15.61 -5.91 2.92
N LYS A 320 -15.16 -5.20 1.89
CA LYS A 320 -14.57 -5.76 0.66
C LYS A 320 -13.05 -5.59 0.62
N ALA A 321 -12.42 -5.28 1.78
CA ALA A 321 -10.97 -5.22 1.97
C ALA A 321 -10.47 -6.42 2.79
N ASN A 322 -9.19 -6.42 3.16
CA ASN A 322 -8.57 -7.43 4.03
C ASN A 322 -8.54 -7.01 5.50
N PHE A 323 -9.60 -6.38 5.96
CA PHE A 323 -9.80 -5.97 7.36
C PHE A 323 -11.28 -5.77 7.64
N ILE A 324 -11.64 -5.70 8.91
CA ILE A 324 -13.00 -5.42 9.41
C ILE A 324 -12.93 -4.20 10.32
N PHE A 325 -13.91 -3.30 10.20
CA PHE A 325 -14.09 -2.15 11.09
C PHE A 325 -15.20 -2.48 12.08
N VAL A 326 -14.80 -2.66 13.34
CA VAL A 326 -15.62 -3.21 14.43
C VAL A 326 -16.16 -2.08 15.28
N ASN A 327 -17.46 -2.05 15.52
CA ASN A 327 -18.10 -1.21 16.49
C ASN A 327 -18.07 -1.88 17.85
N LEU A 328 -17.45 -1.24 18.82
CA LEU A 328 -17.31 -1.69 20.21
C LEU A 328 -18.44 -1.14 21.10
N ASP A 329 -19.51 -0.62 20.50
CA ASP A 329 -20.64 0.01 21.17
C ASP A 329 -20.20 1.19 22.06
N SER A 330 -20.29 1.10 23.37
CA SER A 330 -19.87 2.14 24.31
C SER A 330 -18.39 2.07 24.70
N LEU A 331 -17.67 0.99 24.33
CA LEU A 331 -16.30 0.73 24.76
C LEU A 331 -15.26 1.51 23.94
N ASN A 332 -14.16 1.87 24.59
CA ASN A 332 -13.10 2.67 23.97
C ASN A 332 -12.11 1.79 23.19
N ALA A 333 -11.92 2.10 21.90
CA ALA A 333 -11.07 1.32 20.98
C ALA A 333 -9.58 1.34 21.36
N ASP A 334 -9.07 2.36 22.06
CA ASP A 334 -7.68 2.35 22.52
C ASP A 334 -7.51 1.49 23.79
N GLN A 335 -8.52 1.41 24.65
CA GLN A 335 -8.54 0.45 25.76
C GLN A 335 -8.61 -0.99 25.21
N PHE A 336 -9.49 -1.23 24.26
CA PHE A 336 -9.58 -2.51 23.54
C PHE A 336 -8.25 -2.92 22.91
N LYS A 337 -7.59 -2.00 22.18
CA LYS A 337 -6.25 -2.21 21.61
C LYS A 337 -5.22 -2.55 22.68
N LYS A 338 -5.22 -1.84 23.82
CA LYS A 338 -4.27 -2.07 24.93
C LYS A 338 -4.50 -3.44 25.58
N SER A 339 -5.76 -3.83 25.83
CA SER A 339 -6.08 -5.14 26.40
C SER A 339 -5.71 -6.29 25.46
N MET A 340 -5.99 -6.16 24.15
CA MET A 340 -5.51 -7.11 23.13
C MET A 340 -3.98 -7.22 23.11
N ALA A 341 -3.27 -6.09 23.22
CA ALA A 341 -1.80 -6.07 23.21
C ALA A 341 -1.19 -6.80 24.43
N LYS A 342 -1.83 -6.79 25.62
CA LYS A 342 -1.41 -7.60 26.77
C LYS A 342 -1.41 -9.11 26.46
N ARG A 343 -2.22 -9.53 25.47
CA ARG A 343 -2.32 -10.91 24.97
C ARG A 343 -1.49 -11.15 23.71
N ASN A 344 -0.54 -10.24 23.43
CA ASN A 344 0.31 -10.25 22.24
C ASN A 344 -0.46 -10.15 20.91
N ILE A 345 -1.64 -9.53 20.90
CA ILE A 345 -2.46 -9.33 19.71
C ILE A 345 -2.47 -7.84 19.36
N ILE A 346 -1.88 -7.48 18.23
CA ILE A 346 -1.72 -6.10 17.81
C ILE A 346 -2.80 -5.75 16.78
N ILE A 347 -3.73 -4.90 17.16
CA ILE A 347 -4.82 -4.36 16.32
C ILE A 347 -4.74 -2.84 16.25
N SER A 348 -5.60 -2.20 15.44
CA SER A 348 -5.72 -0.74 15.42
C SER A 348 -6.69 -0.25 16.51
N GLY A 349 -6.37 0.89 17.12
CA GLY A 349 -7.25 1.60 18.06
C GLY A 349 -8.15 2.63 17.38
N ILE A 350 -8.33 3.77 18.01
CA ILE A 350 -9.21 4.88 17.59
C ILE A 350 -8.81 5.40 16.19
N PHE A 351 -9.81 5.67 15.39
CA PHE A 351 -9.70 6.39 14.11
C PHE A 351 -10.36 7.77 14.24
N ARG A 352 -9.55 8.81 14.29
CA ARG A 352 -10.00 10.21 14.45
C ARG A 352 -10.92 10.38 15.66
N ASN A 353 -12.16 10.81 15.45
CA ASN A 353 -13.15 11.03 16.48
C ASN A 353 -14.03 9.79 16.77
N HIS A 354 -13.81 8.68 16.08
CA HIS A 354 -14.59 7.45 16.22
C HIS A 354 -14.01 6.58 17.35
N LYS A 355 -14.27 6.99 18.60
CA LYS A 355 -13.62 6.43 19.82
C LYS A 355 -13.98 4.97 20.11
N ASN A 356 -15.11 4.51 19.61
CA ASN A 356 -15.64 3.16 19.81
C ASN A 356 -15.48 2.26 18.58
N TRP A 357 -14.65 2.65 17.62
CA TRP A 357 -14.40 1.87 16.40
C TRP A 357 -12.94 1.41 16.33
N SER A 358 -12.76 0.11 16.17
CA SER A 358 -11.44 -0.53 16.01
C SER A 358 -11.35 -1.24 14.66
N ARG A 359 -10.15 -1.35 14.09
CA ARG A 359 -9.94 -2.12 12.86
C ARG A 359 -9.05 -3.33 13.15
N VAL A 360 -9.51 -4.50 12.73
CA VAL A 360 -8.75 -5.75 12.74
C VAL A 360 -8.44 -6.16 11.30
N SER A 361 -7.16 -6.35 10.98
CA SER A 361 -6.70 -6.84 9.68
C SER A 361 -6.79 -8.36 9.63
N MET A 362 -7.01 -8.93 8.43
CA MET A 362 -7.00 -10.38 8.27
C MET A 362 -5.57 -10.91 8.33
N GLY A 363 -5.34 -11.82 9.27
CA GLY A 363 -4.13 -12.59 9.49
C GLY A 363 -4.24 -14.01 8.94
N LYS A 364 -3.31 -14.87 9.31
CA LYS A 364 -3.46 -16.33 9.13
C LYS A 364 -4.62 -16.81 10.01
N ILE A 365 -5.31 -17.86 9.56
CA ILE A 365 -6.47 -18.43 10.31
C ILE A 365 -6.10 -18.71 11.77
N ALA A 366 -4.92 -19.29 12.04
CA ALA A 366 -4.46 -19.57 13.40
C ALA A 366 -4.26 -18.28 14.25
N ASP A 367 -3.88 -17.16 13.64
CA ASP A 367 -3.73 -15.86 14.31
C ASP A 367 -5.09 -15.22 14.57
N LEU A 368 -6.02 -15.34 13.64
CA LEU A 368 -7.40 -14.90 13.83
C LEU A 368 -8.11 -15.68 14.92
N GLN A 369 -7.85 -16.99 15.04
CA GLN A 369 -8.39 -17.81 16.12
C GLN A 369 -7.93 -17.30 17.50
N LYS A 370 -6.67 -16.85 17.64
CA LYS A 370 -6.20 -16.24 18.90
C LYS A 370 -6.94 -14.94 19.22
N TYR A 371 -7.19 -14.09 18.21
CA TYR A 371 -7.99 -12.88 18.38
C TYR A 371 -9.41 -13.22 18.82
N ILE A 372 -10.05 -14.20 18.17
CA ILE A 372 -11.41 -14.65 18.48
C ILE A 372 -11.51 -15.20 19.91
N ASN A 373 -10.55 -16.03 20.32
CA ASN A 373 -10.53 -16.62 21.66
C ASN A 373 -10.31 -15.57 22.76
N ALA A 374 -9.54 -14.51 22.46
CA ALA A 374 -9.28 -13.43 23.42
C ALA A 374 -10.45 -12.44 23.55
N LEU A 375 -11.36 -12.39 22.56
CA LEU A 375 -12.38 -11.36 22.45
C LEU A 375 -13.30 -11.27 23.68
N PRO A 376 -13.88 -12.38 24.22
CA PRO A 376 -14.76 -12.31 25.40
C PRO A 376 -14.09 -11.70 26.63
N GLU A 377 -12.90 -12.22 26.99
CA GLU A 377 -12.15 -11.74 28.16
C GLU A 377 -11.72 -10.28 28.03
N VAL A 378 -11.34 -9.86 26.81
CA VAL A 378 -10.96 -8.47 26.55
C VAL A 378 -12.14 -7.53 26.70
N LEU A 379 -13.32 -7.92 26.25
CA LEU A 379 -14.54 -7.12 26.40
C LEU A 379 -14.94 -7.00 27.88
N GLU A 380 -14.89 -8.08 28.64
CA GLU A 380 -15.14 -8.09 30.08
C GLU A 380 -14.15 -7.18 30.83
N GLU A 381 -12.84 -7.24 30.48
CA GLU A 381 -11.79 -6.43 31.14
C GLU A 381 -12.02 -4.91 30.99
N ILE A 382 -12.63 -4.46 29.86
CA ILE A 382 -12.76 -3.05 29.52
C ILE A 382 -14.20 -2.50 29.67
N SER A 383 -15.17 -3.37 30.04
CA SER A 383 -16.54 -2.98 30.41
C SER A 383 -16.57 -2.37 31.79
#